data_25bb1b516dedd47422b5d2561fccc3df
#
_entry.id   25bb1b516dedd47422b5d2561fccc3df
#
_cell.length_a   1.000
_cell.length_b   1.000
_cell.length_c   1.000
_cell.angle_alpha   90.00
_cell.angle_beta   90.00
_cell.angle_gamma   90.00
#
_symmetry.space_group_name_H-M   'P 1'
#
loop_
_entity.id
_entity.type
_entity.pdbx_description
1 polymer ?
#
loop_
_entity_poly.entity_id
_entity_poly.type
_entity_poly.pdbx_seq_one_letter_code
_entity_poly.pdbx_strand_id
1 'polypeptide(L)'
;MDTNYNEIGIKAFQEKRYEDAAQAFTQAIEANPEEAVGYVNFGTLLAAMNDIERAERFFQKAIIVDETAATAYYGLANLYYEAERYTEAAKLYRKSLDHGIQGADAYYMLAKCFERGEQYKLALPYMQRAAEIAPKDIQIRLAYGILLCTLEMFEFAKPELEYVIEEDWNNADAHYNLGVLYAVSTTDTDKAKYHLKQAYTLQPEFDQAKYIYDMICQRDN
;
A
#
# COMPACT_ATOMS: atom_id res chain seq x y z
N MET A 1 -31.33 24.88 7.65
CA MET A 1 -30.40 23.73 7.57
C MET A 1 -29.29 24.16 6.67
N ASP A 2 -28.10 24.32 7.20
CA ASP A 2 -26.98 24.70 6.34
C ASP A 2 -26.66 23.55 5.40
N THR A 3 -26.51 23.87 4.12
CA THR A 3 -26.26 22.89 3.06
C THR A 3 -24.84 22.38 3.22
N ASN A 4 -24.67 21.04 3.48
CA ASN A 4 -23.33 20.43 3.56
C ASN A 4 -22.80 20.15 2.15
N TYR A 5 -22.12 21.13 1.56
CA TYR A 5 -21.53 21.03 0.23
C TYR A 5 -20.45 19.94 0.13
N ASN A 6 -19.75 19.62 1.23
CA ASN A 6 -18.79 18.51 1.24
C ASN A 6 -19.49 17.16 1.02
N GLU A 7 -20.61 16.90 1.68
CA GLU A 7 -21.38 15.66 1.47
C GLU A 7 -21.94 15.56 0.04
N ILE A 8 -22.43 16.67 -0.51
CA ILE A 8 -22.90 16.72 -1.90
C ILE A 8 -21.77 16.39 -2.86
N GLY A 9 -20.60 16.99 -2.66
CA GLY A 9 -19.42 16.76 -3.48
C GLY A 9 -18.92 15.31 -3.40
N ILE A 10 -18.84 14.74 -2.19
CA ILE A 10 -18.44 13.33 -1.97
C ILE A 10 -19.40 12.38 -2.70
N LYS A 11 -20.71 12.60 -2.59
CA LYS A 11 -21.70 11.79 -3.29
C LYS A 11 -21.55 11.88 -4.80
N ALA A 12 -21.41 13.09 -5.34
CA ALA A 12 -21.19 13.30 -6.77
C ALA A 12 -19.90 12.62 -7.25
N PHE A 13 -18.82 12.69 -6.46
CA PHE A 13 -17.55 12.02 -6.75
C PHE A 13 -17.71 10.48 -6.79
N GLN A 14 -18.39 9.89 -5.83
CA GLN A 14 -18.67 8.45 -5.81
C GLN A 14 -19.51 7.99 -7.02
N GLU A 15 -20.41 8.85 -7.50
CA GLU A 15 -21.22 8.64 -8.70
C GLU A 15 -20.46 9.00 -10.00
N LYS A 16 -19.16 9.34 -9.91
CA LYS A 16 -18.29 9.75 -11.03
C LYS A 16 -18.76 11.02 -11.76
N ARG A 17 -19.58 11.84 -11.12
CA ARG A 17 -20.02 13.15 -11.60
C ARG A 17 -19.01 14.22 -11.17
N TYR A 18 -17.85 14.22 -11.83
CA TYR A 18 -16.67 14.99 -11.39
C TYR A 18 -16.90 16.52 -11.47
N GLU A 19 -17.65 16.99 -12.46
CA GLU A 19 -17.99 18.42 -12.60
C GLU A 19 -18.89 18.89 -11.46
N ASP A 20 -19.92 18.12 -11.11
CA ASP A 20 -20.80 18.43 -9.98
C ASP A 20 -20.03 18.37 -8.65
N ALA A 21 -19.12 17.39 -8.50
CA ALA A 21 -18.26 17.29 -7.34
C ALA A 21 -17.34 18.51 -7.20
N ALA A 22 -16.72 18.97 -8.31
CA ALA A 22 -15.86 20.16 -8.32
C ALA A 22 -16.63 21.42 -7.94
N GLN A 23 -17.86 21.57 -8.46
CA GLN A 23 -18.72 22.71 -8.10
C GLN A 23 -19.09 22.69 -6.61
N ALA A 24 -19.48 21.51 -6.09
CA ALA A 24 -19.85 21.37 -4.68
C ALA A 24 -18.65 21.64 -3.74
N PHE A 25 -17.45 21.11 -4.06
CA PHE A 25 -16.26 21.38 -3.24
C PHE A 25 -15.81 22.84 -3.32
N THR A 26 -15.99 23.52 -4.47
CA THR A 26 -15.78 24.97 -4.57
C THR A 26 -16.71 25.73 -3.62
N GLN A 27 -18.00 25.38 -3.61
CA GLN A 27 -18.98 25.99 -2.71
C GLN A 27 -18.68 25.69 -1.22
N ALA A 28 -18.15 24.46 -0.92
CA ALA A 28 -17.71 24.13 0.44
C ALA A 28 -16.56 25.04 0.91
N ILE A 29 -15.57 25.27 0.05
CA ILE A 29 -14.44 26.16 0.35
C ILE A 29 -14.87 27.60 0.47
N GLU A 30 -15.76 28.09 -0.40
CA GLU A 30 -16.28 29.46 -0.34
C GLU A 30 -17.11 29.70 0.94
N ALA A 31 -17.89 28.71 1.36
CA ALA A 31 -18.69 28.80 2.58
C ALA A 31 -17.83 28.77 3.85
N ASN A 32 -16.77 27.94 3.88
CA ASN A 32 -15.91 27.74 5.04
C ASN A 32 -14.42 27.71 4.65
N PRO A 33 -13.83 28.85 4.28
CA PRO A 33 -12.44 28.91 3.79
C PRO A 33 -11.38 28.56 4.85
N GLU A 34 -11.75 28.55 6.13
CA GLU A 34 -10.90 28.17 7.26
C GLU A 34 -11.01 26.69 7.64
N GLU A 35 -11.78 25.90 6.89
CA GLU A 35 -11.90 24.46 7.09
C GLU A 35 -11.07 23.68 6.07
N ALA A 36 -10.12 22.86 6.54
CA ALA A 36 -9.24 22.07 5.69
C ALA A 36 -9.99 21.02 4.84
N VAL A 37 -11.14 20.52 5.31
CA VAL A 37 -11.86 19.41 4.68
C VAL A 37 -12.28 19.68 3.24
N GLY A 38 -12.72 20.91 2.92
CA GLY A 38 -13.08 21.28 1.56
C GLY A 38 -11.89 21.22 0.61
N TYR A 39 -10.73 21.69 1.04
CA TYR A 39 -9.49 21.63 0.27
C TYR A 39 -9.01 20.18 0.08
N VAL A 40 -9.09 19.34 1.12
CA VAL A 40 -8.75 17.91 1.03
C VAL A 40 -9.62 17.21 0.00
N ASN A 41 -10.94 17.40 0.08
CA ASN A 41 -11.88 16.75 -0.84
C ASN A 41 -11.64 17.19 -2.28
N PHE A 42 -11.39 18.47 -2.50
CA PHE A 42 -11.10 18.98 -3.84
C PHE A 42 -9.73 18.47 -4.34
N GLY A 43 -8.70 18.42 -3.48
CA GLY A 43 -7.41 17.81 -3.81
C GLY A 43 -7.55 16.35 -4.22
N THR A 44 -8.37 15.58 -3.50
CA THR A 44 -8.66 14.17 -3.80
C THR A 44 -9.36 14.01 -5.16
N LEU A 45 -10.34 14.87 -5.45
CA LEU A 45 -11.00 14.88 -6.76
C LEU A 45 -10.00 15.16 -7.89
N LEU A 46 -9.15 16.18 -7.74
CA LEU A 46 -8.16 16.55 -8.74
C LEU A 46 -7.13 15.44 -8.97
N ALA A 47 -6.68 14.78 -7.90
CA ALA A 47 -5.80 13.61 -8.00
C ALA A 47 -6.45 12.48 -8.82
N ALA A 48 -7.73 12.18 -8.56
CA ALA A 48 -8.49 11.18 -9.32
C ALA A 48 -8.69 11.55 -10.78
N MET A 49 -8.71 12.85 -11.10
CA MET A 49 -8.75 13.39 -12.46
C MET A 49 -7.35 13.49 -13.12
N ASN A 50 -6.31 13.03 -12.43
CA ASN A 50 -4.90 13.14 -12.85
C ASN A 50 -4.39 14.58 -13.01
N ASP A 51 -5.02 15.56 -12.34
CA ASP A 51 -4.54 16.94 -12.23
C ASP A 51 -3.64 17.08 -10.99
N ILE A 52 -2.46 16.51 -11.10
CA ILE A 52 -1.54 16.31 -9.97
C ILE A 52 -1.04 17.63 -9.40
N GLU A 53 -0.71 18.61 -10.28
CA GLU A 53 -0.20 19.91 -9.83
C GLU A 53 -1.23 20.68 -9.00
N ARG A 54 -2.50 20.67 -9.43
CA ARG A 54 -3.55 21.35 -8.67
C ARG A 54 -3.88 20.56 -7.41
N ALA A 55 -3.93 19.23 -7.46
CA ALA A 55 -4.15 18.39 -6.29
C ALA A 55 -3.12 18.68 -5.19
N GLU A 56 -1.82 18.75 -5.55
CA GLU A 56 -0.75 19.10 -4.62
C GLU A 56 -0.99 20.45 -3.94
N ARG A 57 -1.34 21.48 -4.70
CA ARG A 57 -1.63 22.83 -4.16
C ARG A 57 -2.80 22.81 -3.17
N PHE A 58 -3.85 22.04 -3.47
CA PHE A 58 -5.02 21.94 -2.60
C PHE A 58 -4.70 21.20 -1.29
N PHE A 59 -3.94 20.10 -1.33
CA PHE A 59 -3.48 19.45 -0.10
C PHE A 59 -2.55 20.35 0.72
N GLN A 60 -1.62 21.06 0.07
CA GLN A 60 -0.76 22.04 0.74
C GLN A 60 -1.58 23.15 1.38
N LYS A 61 -2.61 23.66 0.70
CA LYS A 61 -3.50 24.67 1.26
C LYS A 61 -4.28 24.15 2.46
N ALA A 62 -4.76 22.89 2.40
CA ALA A 62 -5.41 22.24 3.54
C ALA A 62 -4.49 22.19 4.78
N ILE A 63 -3.20 21.86 4.58
CA ILE A 63 -2.21 21.83 5.66
C ILE A 63 -1.92 23.24 6.22
N ILE A 64 -1.95 24.27 5.37
CA ILE A 64 -1.78 25.67 5.83
C ILE A 64 -2.97 26.14 6.67
N VAL A 65 -4.18 25.71 6.29
CA VAL A 65 -5.42 26.05 7.01
C VAL A 65 -5.49 25.29 8.34
N ASP A 66 -5.14 24.02 8.34
CA ASP A 66 -5.08 23.19 9.52
C ASP A 66 -3.85 22.29 9.46
N GLU A 67 -2.81 22.60 10.24
CA GLU A 67 -1.57 21.84 10.31
C GLU A 67 -1.75 20.43 10.92
N THR A 68 -2.91 20.13 11.49
CA THR A 68 -3.26 18.82 12.01
C THR A 68 -4.15 18.00 11.06
N ALA A 69 -4.43 18.51 9.85
CA ALA A 69 -5.25 17.84 8.84
C ALA A 69 -4.58 16.56 8.35
N ALA A 70 -4.72 15.47 9.09
CA ALA A 70 -4.09 14.18 8.83
C ALA A 70 -4.37 13.64 7.42
N THR A 71 -5.59 13.83 6.92
CA THR A 71 -6.01 13.41 5.57
C THR A 71 -5.33 14.21 4.45
N ALA A 72 -4.98 15.49 4.70
CA ALA A 72 -4.22 16.28 3.75
C ALA A 72 -2.78 15.76 3.59
N TYR A 73 -2.13 15.43 4.70
CA TYR A 73 -0.81 14.78 4.67
C TYR A 73 -0.85 13.43 3.95
N TYR A 74 -1.89 12.62 4.21
CA TYR A 74 -2.06 11.33 3.55
C TYR A 74 -2.26 11.48 2.03
N GLY A 75 -3.15 12.39 1.60
CA GLY A 75 -3.39 12.65 0.19
C GLY A 75 -2.13 13.16 -0.53
N LEU A 76 -1.38 14.09 0.07
CA LEU A 76 -0.12 14.59 -0.47
C LEU A 76 0.97 13.49 -0.51
N ALA A 77 0.99 12.60 0.50
CA ALA A 77 1.90 11.46 0.53
C ALA A 77 1.64 10.50 -0.63
N ASN A 78 0.37 10.23 -0.95
CA ASN A 78 0.01 9.40 -2.10
C ASN A 78 0.52 10.00 -3.42
N LEU A 79 0.35 11.31 -3.64
CA LEU A 79 0.88 11.97 -4.83
C LEU A 79 2.41 11.84 -4.95
N TYR A 80 3.11 11.99 -3.83
CA TYR A 80 4.58 11.86 -3.82
C TYR A 80 5.04 10.41 -3.98
N TYR A 81 4.28 9.44 -3.48
CA TYR A 81 4.55 8.03 -3.70
C TYR A 81 4.44 7.66 -5.18
N GLU A 82 3.35 8.08 -5.85
CA GLU A 82 3.15 7.87 -7.28
C GLU A 82 4.19 8.58 -8.14
N ALA A 83 4.72 9.72 -7.66
CA ALA A 83 5.84 10.43 -8.28
C ALA A 83 7.22 9.84 -7.92
N GLU A 84 7.27 8.66 -7.30
CA GLU A 84 8.49 7.95 -6.84
C GLU A 84 9.35 8.75 -5.83
N ARG A 85 8.78 9.79 -5.23
CA ARG A 85 9.42 10.62 -4.19
C ARG A 85 9.28 9.96 -2.82
N TYR A 86 9.75 8.73 -2.69
CA TYR A 86 9.47 7.86 -1.54
C TYR A 86 9.93 8.42 -0.19
N THR A 87 11.07 9.12 -0.16
CA THR A 87 11.57 9.73 1.08
C THR A 87 10.65 10.84 1.58
N GLU A 88 10.09 11.62 0.67
CA GLU A 88 9.18 12.73 1.01
C GLU A 88 7.79 12.17 1.35
N ALA A 89 7.32 11.18 0.61
CA ALA A 89 6.09 10.46 0.91
C ALA A 89 6.13 9.85 2.32
N ALA A 90 7.24 9.19 2.70
CA ALA A 90 7.40 8.60 4.02
C ALA A 90 7.27 9.64 5.15
N LYS A 91 7.83 10.84 4.96
CA LYS A 91 7.68 11.93 5.94
C LYS A 91 6.23 12.38 6.11
N LEU A 92 5.49 12.42 5.01
CA LEU A 92 4.08 12.84 5.00
C LEU A 92 3.16 11.76 5.57
N TYR A 93 3.37 10.48 5.22
CA TYR A 93 2.64 9.38 5.85
C TYR A 93 2.87 9.33 7.35
N ARG A 94 4.11 9.55 7.82
CA ARG A 94 4.39 9.64 9.26
C ARG A 94 3.61 10.78 9.89
N LYS A 95 3.60 11.97 9.30
CA LYS A 95 2.80 13.10 9.80
C LYS A 95 1.31 12.78 9.84
N SER A 96 0.78 12.09 8.83
CA SER A 96 -0.62 11.68 8.85
C SER A 96 -0.95 10.74 10.02
N LEU A 97 -0.05 9.79 10.33
CA LEU A 97 -0.17 8.91 11.49
C LEU A 97 -0.07 9.70 12.82
N ASP A 98 0.89 10.63 12.92
CA ASP A 98 1.08 11.48 14.12
C ASP A 98 -0.15 12.36 14.39
N HIS A 99 -0.89 12.75 13.34
CA HIS A 99 -2.13 13.53 13.42
C HIS A 99 -3.41 12.69 13.45
N GLY A 100 -3.30 11.36 13.61
CA GLY A 100 -4.43 10.53 14.01
C GLY A 100 -5.02 9.61 12.95
N ILE A 101 -4.43 9.46 11.78
CA ILE A 101 -4.80 8.34 10.89
C ILE A 101 -4.37 7.03 11.54
N GLN A 102 -5.32 6.09 11.68
CA GLN A 102 -5.10 4.80 12.36
C GLN A 102 -5.31 3.59 11.44
N GLY A 103 -5.61 3.80 10.16
CA GLY A 103 -5.87 2.74 9.20
C GLY A 103 -4.61 1.94 8.85
N ALA A 104 -4.79 0.65 8.53
CA ALA A 104 -3.70 -0.22 8.08
C ALA A 104 -2.98 0.34 6.86
N ASP A 105 -3.71 0.99 5.95
CA ASP A 105 -3.17 1.55 4.71
C ASP A 105 -2.05 2.57 4.93
N ALA A 106 -2.19 3.45 5.94
CA ALA A 106 -1.16 4.45 6.20
C ALA A 106 0.15 3.82 6.68
N TYR A 107 0.07 2.79 7.54
CA TYR A 107 1.23 2.01 7.96
C TYR A 107 1.82 1.21 6.80
N TYR A 108 0.97 0.57 6.00
CA TYR A 108 1.36 -0.18 4.82
C TYR A 108 2.12 0.71 3.81
N MET A 109 1.55 1.87 3.45
CA MET A 109 2.17 2.80 2.52
C MET A 109 3.47 3.39 3.03
N LEU A 110 3.56 3.67 4.34
CA LEU A 110 4.82 4.09 4.96
C LEU A 110 5.89 2.99 4.88
N ALA A 111 5.53 1.73 5.14
CA ALA A 111 6.42 0.60 4.97
C ALA A 111 6.88 0.44 3.51
N LYS A 112 5.94 0.58 2.56
CA LYS A 112 6.24 0.54 1.11
C LYS A 112 7.22 1.64 0.69
N CYS A 113 7.12 2.84 1.26
CA CYS A 113 8.13 3.89 1.00
C CYS A 113 9.54 3.46 1.42
N PHE A 114 9.67 2.82 2.58
CA PHE A 114 10.97 2.32 3.05
C PHE A 114 11.47 1.13 2.21
N GLU A 115 10.59 0.22 1.78
CA GLU A 115 10.96 -0.87 0.89
C GLU A 115 11.47 -0.35 -0.46
N ARG A 116 10.80 0.64 -1.06
CA ARG A 116 11.24 1.27 -2.31
C ARG A 116 12.60 1.97 -2.19
N GLY A 117 12.94 2.41 -0.98
CA GLY A 117 14.26 2.95 -0.63
C GLY A 117 15.25 1.89 -0.12
N GLU A 118 14.96 0.59 -0.28
CA GLU A 118 15.78 -0.55 0.19
C GLU A 118 16.08 -0.53 1.70
N GLN A 119 15.26 0.19 2.47
CA GLN A 119 15.40 0.33 3.92
C GLN A 119 14.51 -0.69 4.66
N TYR A 120 14.66 -1.96 4.32
CA TYR A 120 13.80 -3.06 4.78
C TYR A 120 13.64 -3.16 6.29
N LYS A 121 14.72 -2.91 7.05
CA LYS A 121 14.67 -2.92 8.52
C LYS A 121 13.81 -1.79 9.09
N LEU A 122 13.73 -0.65 8.40
CA LEU A 122 12.85 0.45 8.80
C LEU A 122 11.40 0.20 8.37
N ALA A 123 11.16 -0.55 7.30
CA ALA A 123 9.83 -0.94 6.86
C ALA A 123 9.15 -1.90 7.85
N LEU A 124 9.92 -2.80 8.47
CA LEU A 124 9.41 -3.92 9.27
C LEU A 124 8.39 -3.53 10.34
N PRO A 125 8.63 -2.59 11.26
CA PRO A 125 7.67 -2.27 12.31
C PRO A 125 6.36 -1.68 11.77
N TYR A 126 6.41 -0.97 10.65
CA TYR A 126 5.21 -0.41 10.02
C TYR A 126 4.41 -1.47 9.27
N MET A 127 5.08 -2.38 8.55
CA MET A 127 4.42 -3.48 7.87
C MET A 127 3.78 -4.45 8.88
N GLN A 128 4.48 -4.77 9.97
CA GLN A 128 3.93 -5.54 11.07
C GLN A 128 2.68 -4.88 11.65
N ARG A 129 2.74 -3.55 11.88
CA ARG A 129 1.59 -2.83 12.42
C ARG A 129 0.40 -2.83 11.45
N ALA A 130 0.62 -2.71 10.15
CA ALA A 130 -0.42 -2.85 9.15
C ALA A 130 -1.09 -4.24 9.20
N ALA A 131 -0.30 -5.32 9.28
CA ALA A 131 -0.81 -6.68 9.40
C ALA A 131 -1.58 -6.93 10.70
N GLU A 132 -1.17 -6.33 11.83
CA GLU A 132 -1.90 -6.40 13.10
C GLU A 132 -3.27 -5.70 13.02
N ILE A 133 -3.37 -4.56 12.33
CA ILE A 133 -4.63 -3.79 12.18
C ILE A 133 -5.57 -4.49 11.19
N ALA A 134 -5.04 -5.03 10.09
CA ALA A 134 -5.82 -5.70 9.06
C ALA A 134 -5.37 -7.18 8.87
N PRO A 135 -5.60 -8.06 9.86
CA PRO A 135 -5.04 -9.42 9.87
C PRO A 135 -5.62 -10.35 8.79
N LYS A 136 -6.69 -9.95 8.12
CA LYS A 136 -7.32 -10.69 7.02
C LYS A 136 -7.03 -10.10 5.64
N ASP A 137 -6.30 -9.01 5.57
CA ASP A 137 -5.94 -8.40 4.29
C ASP A 137 -4.80 -9.18 3.64
N ILE A 138 -5.15 -9.88 2.54
CA ILE A 138 -4.23 -10.77 1.82
C ILE A 138 -3.05 -9.99 1.25
N GLN A 139 -3.25 -8.76 0.76
CA GLN A 139 -2.17 -7.94 0.21
C GLN A 139 -1.17 -7.53 1.28
N ILE A 140 -1.65 -7.10 2.44
CA ILE A 140 -0.79 -6.71 3.58
C ILE A 140 -0.04 -7.94 4.10
N ARG A 141 -0.72 -9.08 4.25
CA ARG A 141 -0.10 -10.34 4.71
C ARG A 141 0.97 -10.84 3.74
N LEU A 142 0.70 -10.80 2.44
CA LEU A 142 1.67 -11.14 1.40
C LEU A 142 2.90 -10.24 1.47
N ALA A 143 2.68 -8.91 1.50
CA ALA A 143 3.78 -7.95 1.58
C ALA A 143 4.61 -8.14 2.85
N TYR A 144 3.96 -8.43 3.98
CA TYR A 144 4.65 -8.70 5.24
C TYR A 144 5.49 -9.99 5.15
N GLY A 145 4.92 -11.06 4.62
CA GLY A 145 5.64 -12.32 4.40
C GLY A 145 6.86 -12.16 3.48
N ILE A 146 6.72 -11.40 2.38
CA ILE A 146 7.83 -11.09 1.47
C ILE A 146 8.92 -10.27 2.16
N LEU A 147 8.55 -9.23 2.92
CA LEU A 147 9.49 -8.42 3.68
C LEU A 147 10.27 -9.26 4.71
N LEU A 148 9.59 -10.18 5.41
CA LEU A 148 10.22 -11.09 6.35
C LEU A 148 11.18 -12.06 5.64
N CYS A 149 10.85 -12.57 4.44
CA CYS A 149 11.78 -13.36 3.62
C CYS A 149 13.02 -12.54 3.23
N THR A 150 12.84 -11.28 2.82
CA THR A 150 13.94 -10.37 2.46
C THR A 150 14.88 -10.11 3.64
N LEU A 151 14.34 -10.13 4.86
CA LEU A 151 15.12 -9.98 6.11
C LEU A 151 15.62 -11.32 6.67
N GLU A 152 15.45 -12.43 5.93
CA GLU A 152 15.82 -13.78 6.35
C GLU A 152 15.13 -14.25 7.65
N MET A 153 14.00 -13.65 7.99
CA MET A 153 13.19 -13.99 9.16
C MET A 153 12.18 -15.11 8.82
N PHE A 154 12.69 -16.25 8.33
CA PHE A 154 11.90 -17.32 7.69
C PHE A 154 10.84 -17.94 8.59
N GLU A 155 11.13 -18.11 9.89
CA GLU A 155 10.17 -18.64 10.85
C GLU A 155 8.90 -17.79 10.99
N PHE A 156 9.05 -16.47 10.81
CA PHE A 156 7.93 -15.52 10.83
C PHE A 156 7.29 -15.36 9.46
N ALA A 157 8.07 -15.47 8.37
CA ALA A 157 7.56 -15.33 7.01
C ALA A 157 6.63 -16.47 6.63
N LYS A 158 6.97 -17.70 7.03
CA LYS A 158 6.25 -18.91 6.65
C LYS A 158 4.75 -18.86 6.98
N PRO A 159 4.30 -18.61 8.22
CA PRO A 159 2.88 -18.57 8.55
C PRO A 159 2.12 -17.46 7.80
N GLU A 160 2.78 -16.34 7.48
CA GLU A 160 2.16 -15.27 6.71
C GLU A 160 1.86 -15.70 5.27
N LEU A 161 2.84 -16.34 4.62
CA LEU A 161 2.71 -16.82 3.24
C LEU A 161 1.77 -18.03 3.14
N GLU A 162 1.79 -18.94 4.13
CA GLU A 162 0.85 -20.06 4.20
C GLU A 162 -0.59 -19.56 4.32
N TYR A 163 -0.85 -18.56 5.17
CA TYR A 163 -2.16 -17.92 5.27
C TYR A 163 -2.62 -17.35 3.92
N VAL A 164 -1.74 -16.66 3.19
CA VAL A 164 -2.08 -16.13 1.87
C VAL A 164 -2.52 -17.23 0.91
N ILE A 165 -1.83 -18.38 0.89
CA ILE A 165 -2.19 -19.51 0.03
C ILE A 165 -3.50 -20.18 0.48
N GLU A 166 -3.78 -20.25 1.78
CA GLU A 166 -5.03 -20.77 2.32
C GLU A 166 -6.23 -19.95 1.86
N GLU A 167 -6.10 -18.62 1.82
CA GLU A 167 -7.17 -17.70 1.42
C GLU A 167 -7.23 -17.49 -0.11
N ASP A 168 -6.07 -17.48 -0.78
CA ASP A 168 -5.92 -17.34 -2.24
C ASP A 168 -4.87 -18.32 -2.78
N TRP A 169 -5.33 -19.52 -3.12
CA TRP A 169 -4.48 -20.56 -3.69
C TRP A 169 -3.78 -20.14 -4.99
N ASN A 170 -4.34 -19.21 -5.75
CA ASN A 170 -3.78 -18.82 -7.04
C ASN A 170 -2.71 -17.72 -6.91
N ASN A 171 -2.27 -17.39 -5.71
CA ASN A 171 -1.26 -16.39 -5.48
C ASN A 171 0.15 -16.90 -5.83
N ALA A 172 0.60 -16.59 -7.05
CA ALA A 172 1.90 -17.04 -7.56
C ALA A 172 3.07 -16.50 -6.74
N ASP A 173 2.97 -15.25 -6.23
CA ASP A 173 4.02 -14.63 -5.42
C ASP A 173 4.17 -15.33 -4.05
N ALA A 174 3.07 -15.72 -3.42
CA ALA A 174 3.11 -16.46 -2.18
C ALA A 174 3.74 -17.85 -2.38
N HIS A 175 3.36 -18.55 -3.45
CA HIS A 175 3.99 -19.80 -3.81
C HIS A 175 5.49 -19.64 -4.10
N TYR A 176 5.89 -18.62 -4.87
CA TYR A 176 7.29 -18.34 -5.16
C TYR A 176 8.10 -18.13 -3.88
N ASN A 177 7.63 -17.25 -3.00
CA ASN A 177 8.34 -16.91 -1.77
C ASN A 177 8.41 -18.08 -0.79
N LEU A 178 7.37 -18.92 -0.67
CA LEU A 178 7.44 -20.18 0.09
C LEU A 178 8.43 -21.16 -0.54
N GLY A 179 8.45 -21.28 -1.85
CA GLY A 179 9.40 -22.15 -2.56
C GLY A 179 10.84 -21.75 -2.29
N VAL A 180 11.15 -20.45 -2.37
CA VAL A 180 12.47 -19.90 -2.04
C VAL A 180 12.79 -20.12 -0.56
N LEU A 181 11.84 -19.82 0.33
CA LEU A 181 12.00 -20.04 1.78
C LEU A 181 12.39 -21.49 2.08
N TYR A 182 11.67 -22.48 1.54
CA TYR A 182 12.01 -23.90 1.74
C TYR A 182 13.36 -24.24 1.15
N ALA A 183 13.73 -23.68 0.00
CA ALA A 183 15.03 -23.94 -0.65
C ALA A 183 16.24 -23.42 0.15
N VAL A 184 16.08 -22.30 0.88
CA VAL A 184 17.21 -21.64 1.57
C VAL A 184 17.25 -21.92 3.08
N SER A 185 16.10 -22.12 3.72
CA SER A 185 16.01 -22.24 5.19
C SER A 185 15.81 -23.68 5.69
N THR A 186 15.54 -24.63 4.80
CA THR A 186 15.26 -26.00 5.19
C THR A 186 15.98 -27.00 4.28
N THR A 187 15.91 -28.30 4.63
CA THR A 187 16.36 -29.40 3.77
C THR A 187 15.22 -30.03 2.96
N ASP A 188 14.01 -29.43 3.02
CA ASP A 188 12.80 -29.94 2.37
C ASP A 188 12.73 -29.48 0.90
N THR A 189 13.58 -30.08 0.08
CA THR A 189 13.65 -29.77 -1.37
C THR A 189 12.36 -30.13 -2.10
N ASP A 190 11.57 -31.09 -1.60
CA ASP A 190 10.31 -31.46 -2.21
C ASP A 190 9.26 -30.36 -2.09
N LYS A 191 9.15 -29.73 -0.91
CA LYS A 191 8.29 -28.57 -0.74
C LYS A 191 8.76 -27.36 -1.54
N ALA A 192 10.07 -27.13 -1.59
CA ALA A 192 10.63 -26.08 -2.43
C ALA A 192 10.22 -26.26 -3.90
N LYS A 193 10.44 -27.46 -4.46
CA LYS A 193 10.04 -27.80 -5.84
C LYS A 193 8.53 -27.65 -6.05
N TYR A 194 7.74 -28.15 -5.09
CA TYR A 194 6.29 -28.07 -5.17
C TYR A 194 5.81 -26.63 -5.33
N HIS A 195 6.21 -25.74 -4.42
CA HIS A 195 5.77 -24.36 -4.42
C HIS A 195 6.33 -23.58 -5.63
N LEU A 196 7.59 -23.76 -6.00
CA LEU A 196 8.16 -23.14 -7.21
C LEU A 196 7.42 -23.57 -8.47
N LYS A 197 7.05 -24.87 -8.57
CA LYS A 197 6.26 -25.38 -9.69
C LYS A 197 4.88 -24.74 -9.74
N GLN A 198 4.21 -24.56 -8.60
CA GLN A 198 2.92 -23.86 -8.55
C GLN A 198 3.07 -22.41 -9.05
N ALA A 199 4.09 -21.69 -8.59
CA ALA A 199 4.32 -20.30 -8.98
C ALA A 199 4.40 -20.14 -10.51
N TYR A 200 5.27 -20.86 -11.22
CA TYR A 200 5.38 -20.71 -12.67
C TYR A 200 4.24 -21.42 -13.44
N THR A 201 3.48 -22.30 -12.82
CA THR A 201 2.27 -22.87 -13.43
C THR A 201 1.12 -21.89 -13.41
N LEU A 202 0.96 -21.13 -12.30
CA LEU A 202 -0.04 -20.08 -12.15
C LEU A 202 0.31 -18.83 -12.99
N GLN A 203 1.59 -18.52 -13.07
CA GLN A 203 2.12 -17.40 -13.84
C GLN A 203 3.26 -17.88 -14.74
N PRO A 204 2.98 -18.28 -16.01
CA PRO A 204 3.99 -18.88 -16.90
C PRO A 204 5.22 -18.01 -17.19
N GLU A 205 5.08 -16.69 -17.12
CA GLU A 205 6.15 -15.70 -17.28
C GLU A 205 7.02 -15.53 -16.02
N PHE A 206 6.77 -16.31 -14.96
CA PHE A 206 7.57 -16.25 -13.73
C PHE A 206 8.89 -17.03 -13.88
N ASP A 207 9.77 -16.54 -14.76
CA ASP A 207 11.03 -17.18 -15.13
C ASP A 207 11.93 -17.50 -13.93
N GLN A 208 11.94 -16.65 -12.90
CA GLN A 208 12.74 -16.87 -11.69
C GLN A 208 12.30 -18.13 -10.92
N ALA A 209 10.99 -18.36 -10.82
CA ALA A 209 10.47 -19.56 -10.14
C ALA A 209 10.89 -20.83 -10.88
N LYS A 210 10.78 -20.82 -12.21
CA LYS A 210 11.20 -21.93 -13.07
C LYS A 210 12.70 -22.18 -12.98
N TYR A 211 13.50 -21.11 -13.04
CA TYR A 211 14.95 -21.21 -12.96
C TYR A 211 15.43 -21.88 -11.66
N ILE A 212 14.88 -21.42 -10.50
CA ILE A 212 15.24 -22.01 -9.20
C ILE A 212 14.76 -23.47 -9.10
N TYR A 213 13.57 -23.78 -9.61
CA TYR A 213 13.06 -25.15 -9.69
C TYR A 213 14.03 -26.07 -10.45
N ASP A 214 14.46 -25.67 -11.66
CA ASP A 214 15.36 -26.45 -12.49
C ASP A 214 16.74 -26.62 -11.83
N MET A 215 17.26 -25.61 -11.16
CA MET A 215 18.51 -25.71 -10.37
C MET A 215 18.42 -26.74 -9.25
N ILE A 216 17.30 -26.77 -8.50
CA ILE A 216 17.11 -27.77 -7.42
C ILE A 216 17.04 -29.16 -8.02
N CYS A 217 16.30 -29.36 -9.12
CA CYS A 217 16.19 -30.65 -9.79
C CYS A 217 17.54 -31.18 -10.30
N GLN A 218 18.43 -30.30 -10.77
CA GLN A 218 19.77 -30.70 -11.23
C GLN A 218 20.71 -31.12 -10.09
N ARG A 219 20.53 -30.58 -8.88
CA ARG A 219 21.34 -30.92 -7.71
C ARG A 219 20.94 -32.28 -7.09
N ASP A 220 19.69 -32.68 -7.29
CA ASP A 220 19.15 -33.93 -6.73
C ASP A 220 19.39 -35.16 -7.64
N ASN A 221 19.94 -34.96 -8.85
CA ASN A 221 20.37 -35.99 -9.81
C ASN A 221 21.89 -36.23 -9.72
#